data_9b0a37a24ca43c21ebc37980379362bc
#
_entry.id   9b0a37a24ca43c21ebc37980379362bc
#
_cell.length_a   1.000
_cell.length_b   1.000
_cell.length_c   1.000
_cell.angle_alpha   90.00
_cell.angle_beta   90.00
_cell.angle_gamma   90.00
#
_symmetry.space_group_name_H-M   'P 1'
#
loop_
_entity.id
_entity.type
_entity.pdbx_description
1 polymer ?
#
loop_
_entity_poly.entity_id
_entity_poly.type
_entity_poly.pdbx_seq_one_letter_code
_entity_poly.pdbx_strand_id
1 'polypeptide(L)'
;MMELAIFDPQSSILDSIRSKGKLMLSVTITFILCLQALTFALPAQAQKLEQIIADAKKEGEVMLVASASTFGGKKGFAELENLFAKRYGFKGKVSLTGGPSFPQVAARIIAEQKAGAKSSTDMYLGSDGTYVTMDQEKALEKVNWSGVFPWVTKEMEIFPQQSVLIYASFHGIIYNSNSIPKNKAPKSYEDLIDPALAPTWAGKMAIPSYIHWLLRVSPIWGREKVLPFARKLATLVGGRLRQGEEERIVSGEFPIMASTGGALEAMWKWQAKGAPLVGLPGSTPATSSYYQLSVPKNSVHPNMAKLFIGLMVTREGQAVLEKNDMRSSYLVDGTLMSKYVKANKLKLQDPRELNEVFQKEDTSLEEELTKILLK
;
A
#
# COMPACT_ATOMS: atom_id res chain seq x y z
N MET A 1 93.81 0.18 -45.44
CA MET A 1 92.73 -0.79 -45.83
C MET A 1 91.45 -0.30 -45.23
N MET A 2 90.55 0.24 -46.04
CA MET A 2 89.23 0.73 -45.58
C MET A 2 88.22 -0.35 -45.99
N GLU A 3 87.60 -0.95 -44.99
CA GLU A 3 86.51 -1.91 -45.15
C GLU A 3 85.17 -1.15 -45.35
N LEU A 4 84.58 -1.26 -46.57
CA LEU A 4 83.27 -0.72 -46.84
C LEU A 4 82.18 -1.64 -46.19
N ALA A 5 81.41 -1.13 -45.24
CA ALA A 5 80.22 -1.79 -44.76
C ALA A 5 79.11 -1.66 -45.84
N ILE A 6 78.66 -2.81 -46.36
CA ILE A 6 77.55 -2.89 -47.30
C ILE A 6 76.25 -2.68 -46.52
N PHE A 7 75.54 -1.59 -46.79
CA PHE A 7 74.23 -1.30 -46.20
C PHE A 7 73.18 -2.07 -47.02
N ASP A 8 72.47 -3.04 -46.34
CA ASP A 8 71.37 -3.77 -46.96
C ASP A 8 70.05 -3.05 -46.71
N PRO A 9 69.40 -2.40 -47.65
CA PRO A 9 68.14 -1.65 -47.51
C PRO A 9 66.90 -2.52 -47.28
N GLN A 10 66.99 -3.83 -47.54
CA GLN A 10 65.82 -4.72 -47.43
C GLN A 10 65.50 -5.14 -45.98
N SER A 11 66.49 -5.18 -45.09
CA SER A 11 66.27 -5.56 -43.68
C SER A 11 65.49 -4.50 -42.89
N SER A 12 65.73 -3.23 -43.23
CA SER A 12 65.04 -2.09 -42.52
C SER A 12 63.56 -1.96 -42.88
N ILE A 13 63.16 -2.33 -44.11
CA ILE A 13 61.76 -2.31 -44.52
C ILE A 13 60.97 -3.44 -43.91
N LEU A 14 61.52 -4.65 -43.80
CA LEU A 14 60.86 -5.79 -43.17
C LEU A 14 60.66 -5.60 -41.68
N ASP A 15 61.59 -5.01 -40.96
CA ASP A 15 61.45 -4.69 -39.53
C ASP A 15 60.41 -3.58 -39.29
N SER A 16 60.31 -2.59 -40.16
CA SER A 16 59.29 -1.53 -40.09
C SER A 16 57.87 -2.08 -40.33
N ILE A 17 57.69 -3.00 -41.26
CA ILE A 17 56.40 -3.65 -41.55
C ILE A 17 56.01 -4.57 -40.41
N ARG A 18 56.96 -5.34 -39.82
CA ARG A 18 56.71 -6.21 -38.66
C ARG A 18 56.36 -5.44 -37.38
N SER A 19 56.97 -4.26 -37.16
CA SER A 19 56.68 -3.36 -36.06
C SER A 19 55.32 -2.75 -36.18
N LYS A 20 54.94 -2.25 -37.37
CA LYS A 20 53.61 -1.65 -37.63
C LYS A 20 52.49 -2.71 -37.56
N GLY A 21 52.76 -3.95 -38.05
CA GLY A 21 51.81 -5.07 -37.92
C GLY A 21 51.54 -5.49 -36.44
N LYS A 22 52.58 -5.53 -35.63
CA LYS A 22 52.43 -5.79 -34.19
C LYS A 22 51.70 -4.67 -33.46
N LEU A 23 51.97 -3.43 -33.79
CA LEU A 23 51.28 -2.24 -33.24
C LEU A 23 49.79 -2.22 -33.62
N MET A 24 49.47 -2.47 -34.91
CA MET A 24 48.08 -2.57 -35.36
C MET A 24 47.33 -3.75 -34.69
N LEU A 25 47.94 -4.90 -34.60
CA LEU A 25 47.34 -6.07 -33.95
C LEU A 25 47.07 -5.81 -32.43
N SER A 26 48.03 -5.16 -31.74
CA SER A 26 47.87 -4.76 -30.33
C SER A 26 46.74 -3.75 -30.13
N VAL A 27 46.62 -2.73 -30.96
CA VAL A 27 45.57 -1.72 -30.92
C VAL A 27 44.21 -2.36 -31.21
N THR A 28 44.11 -3.26 -32.18
CA THR A 28 42.86 -3.97 -32.51
C THR A 28 42.40 -4.89 -31.37
N ILE A 29 43.31 -5.62 -30.73
CA ILE A 29 43.01 -6.50 -29.58
C ILE A 29 42.60 -5.67 -28.37
N THR A 30 43.26 -4.54 -28.11
CA THR A 30 42.88 -3.63 -27.01
C THR A 30 41.49 -3.00 -27.27
N PHE A 31 41.19 -2.64 -28.54
CA PHE A 31 39.87 -2.10 -28.88
C PHE A 31 38.75 -3.13 -28.81
N ILE A 32 39.01 -4.40 -29.15
CA ILE A 32 38.05 -5.51 -28.99
C ILE A 32 37.86 -5.85 -27.52
N LEU A 33 38.92 -5.83 -26.71
CA LEU A 33 38.83 -6.04 -25.25
C LEU A 33 38.10 -4.87 -24.54
N CYS A 34 38.30 -3.62 -24.97
CA CYS A 34 37.53 -2.48 -24.48
C CYS A 34 36.07 -2.51 -24.94
N LEU A 35 35.78 -3.00 -26.16
CA LEU A 35 34.41 -3.17 -26.64
C LEU A 35 33.68 -4.31 -25.94
N GLN A 36 34.37 -5.36 -25.50
CA GLN A 36 33.80 -6.43 -24.70
C GLN A 36 33.64 -6.05 -23.21
N ALA A 37 34.41 -5.09 -22.68
CA ALA A 37 34.23 -4.53 -21.35
C ALA A 37 33.07 -3.52 -21.26
N LEU A 38 32.52 -3.07 -22.40
CA LEU A 38 31.27 -2.32 -22.52
C LEU A 38 30.03 -3.21 -22.59
N THR A 39 30.15 -4.51 -22.28
CA THR A 39 28.98 -5.31 -21.94
C THR A 39 28.41 -4.72 -20.66
N PHE A 40 27.35 -3.96 -20.84
CA PHE A 40 26.45 -3.34 -19.88
C PHE A 40 26.49 -4.05 -18.53
N ALA A 41 27.28 -3.54 -17.60
CA ALA A 41 27.08 -3.85 -16.19
C ALA A 41 25.74 -3.23 -15.81
N LEU A 42 24.67 -4.02 -15.91
CA LEU A 42 23.37 -3.61 -15.38
C LEU A 42 23.61 -3.13 -13.95
N PRO A 43 23.02 -2.02 -13.52
CA PRO A 43 23.13 -1.61 -12.12
C PRO A 43 22.70 -2.76 -11.23
N ALA A 44 23.38 -2.98 -10.12
CA ALA A 44 23.15 -4.11 -9.20
C ALA A 44 21.66 -4.30 -8.83
N GLN A 45 20.89 -3.23 -8.85
CA GLN A 45 19.45 -3.23 -8.66
C GLN A 45 18.71 -3.91 -9.82
N ALA A 46 19.08 -3.64 -11.07
CA ALA A 46 18.48 -4.28 -12.24
C ALA A 46 18.78 -5.78 -12.27
N GLN A 47 20.01 -6.21 -11.94
CA GLN A 47 20.38 -7.62 -11.83
C GLN A 47 19.54 -8.36 -10.76
N LYS A 48 19.26 -7.72 -9.62
CA LYS A 48 18.38 -8.29 -8.58
C LYS A 48 16.94 -8.46 -9.06
N LEU A 49 16.38 -7.49 -9.75
CA LEU A 49 15.03 -7.57 -10.30
C LEU A 49 14.94 -8.66 -11.37
N GLU A 50 15.91 -8.76 -12.28
CA GLU A 50 15.96 -9.81 -13.30
C GLU A 50 16.03 -11.22 -12.70
N GLN A 51 16.78 -11.39 -11.62
CA GLN A 51 16.84 -12.67 -10.92
C GLN A 51 15.46 -13.03 -10.31
N ILE A 52 14.79 -12.07 -9.66
CA ILE A 52 13.43 -12.28 -9.13
C ILE A 52 12.46 -12.64 -10.25
N ILE A 53 12.54 -11.97 -11.42
CA ILE A 53 11.70 -12.29 -12.59
C ILE A 53 11.98 -13.73 -13.07
N ALA A 54 13.24 -14.13 -13.15
CA ALA A 54 13.60 -15.49 -13.58
C ALA A 54 13.09 -16.57 -12.62
N ASP A 55 13.14 -16.32 -11.32
CA ASP A 55 12.64 -17.26 -10.32
C ASP A 55 11.10 -17.25 -10.25
N ALA A 56 10.45 -16.10 -10.37
CA ALA A 56 9.01 -15.98 -10.46
C ALA A 56 8.41 -16.73 -11.67
N LYS A 57 9.14 -16.76 -12.80
CA LYS A 57 8.73 -17.58 -13.97
C LYS A 57 8.65 -19.07 -13.66
N LYS A 58 9.51 -19.57 -12.77
CA LYS A 58 9.48 -20.98 -12.33
C LYS A 58 8.34 -21.25 -11.35
N GLU A 59 8.01 -20.25 -10.52
CA GLU A 59 6.88 -20.32 -9.58
C GLU A 59 5.53 -20.30 -10.31
N GLY A 60 5.36 -19.47 -11.31
CA GLY A 60 4.25 -19.44 -12.25
C GLY A 60 2.92 -18.93 -11.72
N GLU A 61 2.70 -18.86 -10.41
CA GLU A 61 1.46 -18.38 -9.80
C GLU A 61 1.68 -17.65 -8.49
N VAL A 62 0.69 -16.86 -8.08
CA VAL A 62 0.63 -16.17 -6.78
C VAL A 62 -0.82 -16.06 -6.32
N MET A 63 -1.04 -16.26 -5.03
CA MET A 63 -2.36 -16.19 -4.42
C MET A 63 -2.40 -15.23 -3.23
N LEU A 64 -3.44 -14.39 -3.19
CA LEU A 64 -3.82 -13.59 -2.04
C LEU A 64 -5.09 -14.16 -1.40
N VAL A 65 -5.05 -14.42 -0.10
CA VAL A 65 -6.23 -14.72 0.71
C VAL A 65 -6.70 -13.44 1.40
N ALA A 66 -7.85 -12.92 0.99
CA ALA A 66 -8.43 -11.68 1.53
C ALA A 66 -9.94 -11.64 1.28
N SER A 67 -10.62 -10.52 1.59
CA SER A 67 -12.03 -10.35 1.22
C SER A 67 -12.24 -10.54 -0.28
N ALA A 68 -13.34 -11.18 -0.66
CA ALA A 68 -13.67 -11.43 -2.07
C ALA A 68 -13.82 -10.15 -2.93
N SER A 69 -13.98 -8.99 -2.29
CA SER A 69 -14.05 -7.68 -2.96
C SER A 69 -12.70 -6.96 -3.05
N THR A 70 -11.64 -7.49 -2.45
CA THR A 70 -10.31 -6.87 -2.43
C THR A 70 -9.83 -6.53 -3.83
N PHE A 71 -9.34 -5.29 -4.03
CA PHE A 71 -8.85 -4.74 -5.30
C PHE A 71 -9.85 -4.87 -6.47
N GLY A 72 -11.15 -4.81 -6.17
CA GLY A 72 -12.22 -4.97 -7.16
C GLY A 72 -12.59 -6.43 -7.46
N GLY A 73 -12.16 -7.36 -6.60
CA GLY A 73 -12.50 -8.77 -6.69
C GLY A 73 -11.99 -9.44 -7.97
N LYS A 74 -12.71 -10.43 -8.48
CA LYS A 74 -12.31 -11.19 -9.68
C LYS A 74 -11.96 -10.30 -10.88
N LYS A 75 -12.72 -9.22 -11.11
CA LYS A 75 -12.49 -8.30 -12.23
C LYS A 75 -11.17 -7.56 -12.09
N GLY A 76 -10.91 -6.97 -10.90
CA GLY A 76 -9.68 -6.27 -10.63
C GLY A 76 -8.45 -7.19 -10.72
N PHE A 77 -8.55 -8.42 -10.20
CA PHE A 77 -7.46 -9.40 -10.29
C PHE A 77 -7.18 -9.84 -11.74
N ALA A 78 -8.19 -10.00 -12.58
CA ALA A 78 -7.97 -10.28 -14.01
C ALA A 78 -7.25 -9.13 -14.73
N GLU A 79 -7.57 -7.87 -14.39
CA GLU A 79 -6.86 -6.71 -14.94
C GLU A 79 -5.41 -6.64 -14.41
N LEU A 80 -5.19 -6.94 -13.13
CA LEU A 80 -3.84 -6.99 -12.52
C LEU A 80 -2.99 -8.12 -13.11
N GLU A 81 -3.56 -9.29 -13.39
CA GLU A 81 -2.88 -10.41 -14.06
C GLU A 81 -2.41 -10.02 -15.47
N ASN A 82 -3.28 -9.37 -16.25
CA ASN A 82 -2.91 -8.87 -17.57
C ASN A 82 -1.81 -7.80 -17.51
N LEU A 83 -1.89 -6.90 -16.53
CA LEU A 83 -0.89 -5.88 -16.31
C LEU A 83 0.45 -6.48 -15.88
N PHE A 84 0.41 -7.51 -15.02
CA PHE A 84 1.58 -8.27 -14.57
C PHE A 84 2.29 -8.92 -15.77
N ALA A 85 1.54 -9.60 -16.64
CA ALA A 85 2.10 -10.23 -17.84
C ALA A 85 2.73 -9.22 -18.77
N LYS A 86 2.10 -8.06 -18.98
CA LYS A 86 2.61 -6.97 -19.81
C LYS A 86 3.92 -6.39 -19.23
N ARG A 87 3.97 -6.20 -17.91
CA ARG A 87 5.11 -5.55 -17.25
C ARG A 87 6.35 -6.44 -17.18
N TYR A 88 6.17 -7.70 -16.85
CA TYR A 88 7.28 -8.63 -16.60
C TYR A 88 7.57 -9.58 -17.77
N GLY A 89 6.80 -9.49 -18.85
CA GLY A 89 7.07 -10.25 -20.09
C GLY A 89 6.79 -11.74 -20.00
N PHE A 90 6.00 -12.21 -19.02
CA PHE A 90 5.56 -13.60 -18.91
C PHE A 90 4.18 -13.70 -18.27
N LYS A 91 3.46 -14.76 -18.60
CA LYS A 91 2.16 -15.07 -17.99
C LYS A 91 2.40 -15.76 -16.64
N GLY A 92 1.88 -15.17 -15.58
CA GLY A 92 1.81 -15.78 -14.26
C GLY A 92 0.38 -15.66 -13.76
N LYS A 93 -0.16 -16.72 -13.17
CA LYS A 93 -1.51 -16.70 -12.60
C LYS A 93 -1.52 -15.85 -11.33
N VAL A 94 -2.42 -14.88 -11.29
CA VAL A 94 -2.63 -14.00 -10.13
C VAL A 94 -4.03 -14.20 -9.61
N SER A 95 -4.20 -14.72 -8.41
CA SER A 95 -5.49 -15.15 -7.89
C SER A 95 -5.84 -14.54 -6.54
N LEU A 96 -7.15 -14.36 -6.32
CA LEU A 96 -7.75 -13.96 -5.06
C LEU A 96 -8.64 -15.11 -4.55
N THR A 97 -8.38 -15.55 -3.34
CA THR A 97 -9.25 -16.49 -2.62
C THR A 97 -9.96 -15.75 -1.49
N GLY A 98 -11.28 -15.90 -1.42
CA GLY A 98 -12.07 -15.34 -0.34
C GLY A 98 -11.63 -15.91 1.01
N GLY A 99 -11.34 -15.04 1.95
CA GLY A 99 -10.81 -15.40 3.26
C GLY A 99 -11.45 -14.63 4.42
N PRO A 100 -11.05 -14.95 5.65
CA PRO A 100 -11.50 -14.29 6.85
C PRO A 100 -10.89 -12.89 7.00
N SER A 101 -11.09 -12.24 8.15
CA SER A 101 -10.54 -10.93 8.47
C SER A 101 -9.00 -10.93 8.51
N PHE A 102 -8.38 -9.77 8.34
CA PHE A 102 -6.91 -9.62 8.38
C PHE A 102 -6.26 -10.22 9.63
N PRO A 103 -6.77 -10.00 10.86
CA PRO A 103 -6.19 -10.63 12.04
C PRO A 103 -6.24 -12.16 12.02
N GLN A 104 -7.31 -12.75 11.46
CA GLN A 104 -7.44 -14.21 11.35
C GLN A 104 -6.49 -14.79 10.30
N VAL A 105 -6.27 -14.08 9.19
CA VAL A 105 -5.24 -14.47 8.18
C VAL A 105 -3.85 -14.37 8.80
N ALA A 106 -3.54 -13.29 9.52
CA ALA A 106 -2.27 -13.13 10.23
C ALA A 106 -2.02 -14.26 11.23
N ALA A 107 -2.99 -14.55 12.09
CA ALA A 107 -2.89 -15.63 13.07
C ALA A 107 -2.63 -16.99 12.41
N ARG A 108 -3.27 -17.26 11.27
CA ARG A 108 -3.05 -18.49 10.50
C ARG A 108 -1.63 -18.57 9.93
N ILE A 109 -1.13 -17.50 9.30
CA ILE A 109 0.25 -17.45 8.77
C ILE A 109 1.27 -17.70 9.89
N ILE A 110 1.07 -17.08 11.06
CA ILE A 110 1.93 -17.27 12.25
C ILE A 110 1.90 -18.73 12.72
N ALA A 111 0.71 -19.35 12.81
CA ALA A 111 0.56 -20.74 13.20
C ALA A 111 1.23 -21.71 12.19
N GLU A 112 1.01 -21.49 10.91
CA GLU A 112 1.63 -22.26 9.81
C GLU A 112 3.16 -22.17 9.88
N GLN A 113 3.71 -20.97 10.10
CA GLN A 113 5.16 -20.77 10.25
C GLN A 113 5.70 -21.49 11.48
N LYS A 114 5.05 -21.36 12.65
CA LYS A 114 5.47 -22.06 13.89
C LYS A 114 5.43 -23.57 13.73
N ALA A 115 4.51 -24.09 12.92
CA ALA A 115 4.42 -25.51 12.60
C ALA A 115 5.40 -25.97 11.52
N GLY A 116 6.23 -25.08 10.93
CA GLY A 116 7.10 -25.39 9.79
C GLY A 116 6.35 -25.71 8.50
N ALA A 117 5.07 -25.39 8.42
CA ALA A 117 4.22 -25.59 7.24
C ALA A 117 4.39 -24.47 6.22
N LYS A 118 4.03 -24.73 4.96
CA LYS A 118 3.92 -23.68 3.93
C LYS A 118 2.75 -22.76 4.24
N SER A 119 2.88 -21.48 3.88
CA SER A 119 1.79 -20.52 4.02
C SER A 119 0.65 -20.85 3.08
N SER A 120 -0.57 -20.71 3.58
CA SER A 120 -1.81 -20.85 2.80
C SER A 120 -2.12 -19.63 1.92
N THR A 121 -1.24 -18.64 1.92
CA THR A 121 -1.29 -17.44 1.06
C THR A 121 0.13 -16.98 0.74
N ASP A 122 0.37 -16.52 -0.48
CA ASP A 122 1.69 -16.04 -0.89
C ASP A 122 1.94 -14.59 -0.49
N MET A 123 0.86 -13.86 -0.23
CA MET A 123 0.90 -12.46 0.18
C MET A 123 0.02 -12.24 1.41
N TYR A 124 0.41 -11.34 2.27
CA TYR A 124 -0.40 -10.86 3.37
C TYR A 124 -0.82 -9.40 3.12
N LEU A 125 -2.13 -9.16 3.06
CA LEU A 125 -2.72 -7.83 3.09
C LEU A 125 -3.24 -7.56 4.50
N GLY A 126 -2.80 -6.46 5.10
CA GLY A 126 -3.23 -6.07 6.44
C GLY A 126 -3.18 -4.56 6.65
N SER A 127 -3.68 -4.13 7.81
CA SER A 127 -3.58 -2.75 8.28
C SER A 127 -2.64 -2.67 9.49
N ASP A 128 -2.37 -1.46 9.93
CA ASP A 128 -1.33 -1.10 10.92
C ASP A 128 -1.23 -2.07 12.13
N GLY A 129 -2.30 -2.26 12.90
CA GLY A 129 -2.25 -3.10 14.11
C GLY A 129 -1.91 -4.57 13.84
N THR A 130 -2.33 -5.13 12.70
CA THR A 130 -2.02 -6.52 12.35
C THR A 130 -0.56 -6.70 11.96
N TYR A 131 0.07 -5.68 11.40
CA TYR A 131 1.49 -5.71 11.05
C TYR A 131 2.40 -5.69 12.27
N VAL A 132 2.00 -5.01 13.34
CA VAL A 132 2.72 -5.06 14.63
C VAL A 132 2.85 -6.50 15.12
N THR A 133 1.76 -7.26 15.12
CA THR A 133 1.78 -8.68 15.52
C THR A 133 2.65 -9.53 14.57
N MET A 134 2.54 -9.31 13.26
CA MET A 134 3.32 -10.05 12.27
C MET A 134 4.83 -9.79 12.39
N ASP A 135 5.23 -8.56 12.72
CA ASP A 135 6.63 -8.18 12.96
C ASP A 135 7.17 -8.80 14.25
N GLN A 136 6.43 -8.70 15.36
CA GLN A 136 6.79 -9.32 16.65
C GLN A 136 7.03 -10.83 16.51
N GLU A 137 6.20 -11.51 15.74
CA GLU A 137 6.28 -12.95 15.47
C GLU A 137 7.29 -13.30 14.37
N LYS A 138 7.95 -12.29 13.76
CA LYS A 138 8.90 -12.45 12.65
C LYS A 138 8.36 -13.31 11.50
N ALA A 139 7.08 -13.11 11.19
CA ALA A 139 6.33 -13.94 10.24
C ALA A 139 6.49 -13.50 8.78
N LEU A 140 7.15 -12.39 8.54
CA LEU A 140 7.31 -11.79 7.20
C LEU A 140 8.74 -11.93 6.69
N GLU A 141 8.87 -12.12 5.36
CA GLU A 141 10.14 -12.10 4.67
C GLU A 141 10.71 -10.67 4.64
N LYS A 142 12.02 -10.54 4.83
CA LYS A 142 12.73 -9.27 4.67
C LYS A 142 13.11 -9.08 3.20
N VAL A 143 12.58 -8.03 2.59
CA VAL A 143 12.82 -7.66 1.20
C VAL A 143 13.30 -6.21 1.14
N ASN A 144 14.43 -5.97 0.51
CA ASN A 144 14.90 -4.60 0.25
C ASN A 144 14.11 -4.00 -0.93
N TRP A 145 12.87 -3.57 -0.67
CA TRP A 145 11.91 -3.15 -1.68
C TRP A 145 12.45 -2.01 -2.56
N SER A 146 12.89 -0.91 -1.95
CA SER A 146 13.47 0.23 -2.68
C SER A 146 14.81 -0.09 -3.34
N GLY A 147 15.53 -1.10 -2.84
CA GLY A 147 16.77 -1.59 -3.44
C GLY A 147 16.55 -2.61 -4.58
N VAL A 148 15.33 -3.08 -4.80
CA VAL A 148 14.96 -4.00 -5.90
C VAL A 148 14.09 -3.28 -6.94
N PHE A 149 13.09 -2.53 -6.51
CA PHE A 149 12.13 -1.86 -7.39
C PHE A 149 12.41 -0.35 -7.41
N PRO A 150 12.93 0.22 -8.53
CA PRO A 150 13.32 1.62 -8.61
C PRO A 150 12.18 2.63 -8.36
N TRP A 151 10.93 2.17 -8.46
CA TRP A 151 9.74 2.98 -8.24
C TRP A 151 9.15 2.85 -6.82
N VAL A 152 9.71 1.98 -5.98
CA VAL A 152 9.37 1.90 -4.56
C VAL A 152 10.27 2.84 -3.78
N THR A 153 9.69 3.78 -3.06
CA THR A 153 10.43 4.68 -2.18
C THR A 153 10.48 4.15 -0.75
N LYS A 154 11.41 4.66 0.06
CA LYS A 154 11.50 4.28 1.47
C LYS A 154 10.28 4.70 2.29
N GLU A 155 9.58 5.75 1.87
CA GLU A 155 8.34 6.21 2.50
C GLU A 155 7.21 5.22 2.31
N MET A 156 7.25 4.40 1.24
CA MET A 156 6.29 3.31 1.01
C MET A 156 6.56 2.09 1.89
N GLU A 157 7.77 1.94 2.43
CA GLU A 157 8.16 0.85 3.32
C GLU A 157 7.77 1.20 4.77
N ILE A 158 6.54 0.87 5.19
CA ILE A 158 6.03 1.23 6.52
C ILE A 158 6.69 0.40 7.62
N PHE A 159 6.76 -0.93 7.45
CA PHE A 159 7.64 -1.79 8.23
C PHE A 159 8.92 -2.03 7.40
N PRO A 160 10.07 -1.47 7.79
CA PRO A 160 11.28 -1.50 6.97
C PRO A 160 11.64 -2.91 6.49
N GLN A 161 11.80 -3.07 5.18
CA GLN A 161 12.08 -4.32 4.51
C GLN A 161 11.00 -5.42 4.64
N GLN A 162 9.84 -5.16 5.23
CA GLN A 162 8.81 -6.19 5.40
C GLN A 162 7.54 -5.91 4.61
N SER A 163 7.12 -4.65 4.51
CA SER A 163 5.85 -4.30 3.89
C SER A 163 5.92 -3.05 3.03
N VAL A 164 5.01 -2.98 2.07
CA VAL A 164 4.85 -1.83 1.18
C VAL A 164 3.42 -1.29 1.27
N LEU A 165 3.27 0.02 1.44
CA LEU A 165 1.98 0.71 1.46
C LEU A 165 1.32 0.66 0.08
N ILE A 166 0.18 -0.01 -0.01
CA ILE A 166 -0.57 -0.17 -1.25
C ILE A 166 -1.64 0.89 -1.40
N TYR A 167 -2.36 1.20 -0.32
CA TYR A 167 -3.34 2.28 -0.28
C TYR A 167 -3.58 2.75 1.15
N ALA A 168 -4.12 3.96 1.26
CA ALA A 168 -4.63 4.50 2.52
C ALA A 168 -6.13 4.78 2.38
N SER A 169 -6.86 4.65 3.49
CA SER A 169 -8.26 5.04 3.59
C SER A 169 -8.42 6.07 4.69
N PHE A 170 -9.02 7.23 4.37
CA PHE A 170 -9.23 8.30 5.32
C PHE A 170 -10.52 8.09 6.10
N HIS A 171 -10.37 8.09 7.43
CA HIS A 171 -11.51 8.11 8.32
C HIS A 171 -12.19 9.48 8.25
N GLY A 172 -13.49 9.48 8.42
CA GLY A 172 -14.25 10.72 8.43
C GLY A 172 -15.74 10.52 8.52
N ILE A 173 -16.40 11.64 8.77
CA ILE A 173 -17.85 11.74 8.81
C ILE A 173 -18.39 11.58 7.38
N ILE A 174 -19.51 10.87 7.21
CA ILE A 174 -20.31 10.90 5.98
C ILE A 174 -21.73 11.31 6.31
N TYR A 175 -22.35 12.09 5.43
CA TYR A 175 -23.73 12.55 5.62
C TYR A 175 -24.48 12.68 4.29
N ASN A 176 -25.81 12.63 4.39
CA ASN A 176 -26.72 12.88 3.26
C ASN A 176 -26.99 14.39 3.13
N SER A 177 -26.58 15.00 2.01
CA SER A 177 -26.73 16.44 1.77
C SER A 177 -28.20 16.88 1.55
N ASN A 178 -29.11 15.95 1.26
CA ASN A 178 -30.55 16.23 1.22
C ASN A 178 -31.14 16.29 2.65
N SER A 179 -30.55 15.58 3.61
CA SER A 179 -31.00 15.55 5.01
C SER A 179 -30.34 16.64 5.86
N ILE A 180 -29.05 16.95 5.57
CA ILE A 180 -28.28 17.94 6.32
C ILE A 180 -27.84 19.06 5.36
N PRO A 181 -28.41 20.26 5.46
CA PRO A 181 -28.03 21.36 4.61
C PRO A 181 -26.61 21.85 4.94
N LYS A 182 -25.92 22.40 3.95
CA LYS A 182 -24.51 22.80 4.01
C LYS A 182 -24.15 23.70 5.20
N ASN A 183 -25.06 24.60 5.60
CA ASN A 183 -24.86 25.51 6.73
C ASN A 183 -24.98 24.83 8.10
N LYS A 184 -25.51 23.60 8.16
CA LYS A 184 -25.59 22.77 9.36
C LYS A 184 -24.68 21.54 9.30
N ALA A 185 -23.91 21.37 8.22
CA ALA A 185 -23.01 20.25 8.08
C ALA A 185 -21.85 20.37 9.08
N PRO A 186 -21.46 19.26 9.74
CA PRO A 186 -20.29 19.26 10.61
C PRO A 186 -19.01 19.47 9.80
N LYS A 187 -17.97 20.00 10.43
CA LYS A 187 -16.63 20.19 9.85
C LYS A 187 -15.57 19.38 10.58
N SER A 188 -15.88 18.97 11.81
CA SER A 188 -15.00 18.21 12.69
C SER A 188 -15.77 17.15 13.46
N TYR A 189 -15.07 16.25 14.13
CA TYR A 189 -15.71 15.31 15.05
C TYR A 189 -16.39 16.03 16.22
N GLU A 190 -15.83 17.15 16.69
CA GLU A 190 -16.40 17.92 17.80
C GLU A 190 -17.77 18.49 17.46
N ASP A 191 -17.98 18.86 16.20
CA ASP A 191 -19.28 19.36 15.73
C ASP A 191 -20.41 18.33 15.84
N LEU A 192 -20.08 17.03 15.89
CA LEU A 192 -21.08 15.97 16.08
C LEU A 192 -21.84 16.10 17.40
N ILE A 193 -21.20 16.67 18.41
CA ILE A 193 -21.74 16.85 19.75
C ILE A 193 -21.99 18.31 20.12
N ASP A 194 -21.82 19.24 19.14
CA ASP A 194 -22.09 20.66 19.34
C ASP A 194 -23.58 20.89 19.63
N PRO A 195 -23.95 21.60 20.70
CA PRO A 195 -25.36 21.82 21.05
C PRO A 195 -26.20 22.55 19.98
N ALA A 196 -25.56 23.34 19.11
CA ALA A 196 -26.24 24.03 18.03
C ALA A 196 -26.48 23.15 16.80
N LEU A 197 -25.67 22.13 16.60
CA LEU A 197 -25.71 21.23 15.44
C LEU A 197 -26.34 19.87 15.75
N ALA A 198 -26.03 19.30 16.91
CA ALA A 198 -26.45 17.96 17.33
C ALA A 198 -27.96 17.70 17.24
N PRO A 199 -28.87 18.66 17.52
CA PRO A 199 -30.31 18.45 17.32
C PRO A 199 -30.72 18.06 15.90
N THR A 200 -29.89 18.36 14.88
CA THR A 200 -30.14 17.99 13.48
C THR A 200 -30.13 16.46 13.27
N TRP A 201 -29.39 15.72 14.09
CA TRP A 201 -29.21 14.26 13.95
C TRP A 201 -29.39 13.46 15.25
N ALA A 202 -29.81 14.11 16.34
CA ALA A 202 -30.04 13.43 17.62
C ALA A 202 -31.02 12.26 17.49
N GLY A 203 -30.65 11.08 18.00
CA GLY A 203 -31.42 9.85 17.89
C GLY A 203 -31.48 9.23 16.48
N LYS A 204 -30.80 9.83 15.51
CA LYS A 204 -30.71 9.35 14.11
C LYS A 204 -29.27 9.29 13.59
N MET A 205 -28.27 9.54 14.41
CA MET A 205 -26.88 9.42 14.02
C MET A 205 -26.49 7.93 13.98
N ALA A 206 -25.87 7.50 12.89
CA ALA A 206 -25.20 6.21 12.85
C ALA A 206 -23.76 6.32 13.37
N ILE A 207 -23.28 5.26 14.00
CA ILE A 207 -21.86 5.06 14.31
C ILE A 207 -21.37 3.78 13.65
N PRO A 208 -20.05 3.63 13.38
CA PRO A 208 -19.53 2.34 12.95
C PRO A 208 -19.69 1.28 14.03
N SER A 209 -19.85 0.03 13.61
CA SER A 209 -19.94 -1.15 14.50
C SER A 209 -18.60 -1.53 15.17
N TYR A 210 -17.62 -0.61 15.13
CA TYR A 210 -16.28 -0.74 15.72
C TYR A 210 -15.81 0.59 16.29
N ILE A 211 -14.91 0.58 17.26
CA ILE A 211 -14.46 1.79 17.97
C ILE A 211 -13.05 2.25 17.56
N HIS A 212 -12.36 1.53 16.68
CA HIS A 212 -10.96 1.81 16.32
C HIS A 212 -10.72 3.23 15.77
N TRP A 213 -11.74 3.88 15.19
CA TRP A 213 -11.62 5.27 14.76
C TRP A 213 -11.37 6.23 15.93
N LEU A 214 -11.95 6.00 17.12
CA LEU A 214 -11.67 6.78 18.32
C LEU A 214 -10.32 6.43 18.93
N LEU A 215 -9.88 5.18 18.84
CA LEU A 215 -8.53 4.79 19.25
C LEU A 215 -7.47 5.51 18.41
N ARG A 216 -7.74 5.77 17.13
CA ARG A 216 -6.84 6.57 16.27
C ARG A 216 -6.85 8.05 16.59
N VAL A 217 -7.95 8.56 17.15
CA VAL A 217 -8.07 9.96 17.61
C VAL A 217 -7.42 10.14 18.99
N SER A 218 -7.38 9.11 19.81
CA SER A 218 -6.93 9.19 21.21
C SER A 218 -5.49 9.69 21.39
N PRO A 219 -4.49 9.37 20.55
CA PRO A 219 -3.15 9.93 20.67
C PRO A 219 -3.10 11.46 20.51
N ILE A 220 -4.09 12.01 19.78
CA ILE A 220 -4.17 13.44 19.48
C ILE A 220 -5.00 14.17 20.55
N TRP A 221 -6.09 13.58 20.99
CA TRP A 221 -7.04 14.20 21.93
C TRP A 221 -6.75 13.88 23.39
N GLY A 222 -6.05 12.81 23.69
CA GLY A 222 -5.94 12.26 25.03
C GLY A 222 -7.23 11.55 25.49
N ARG A 223 -7.09 10.67 26.48
CA ARG A 223 -8.20 9.92 27.10
C ARG A 223 -9.21 10.86 27.76
N GLU A 224 -8.74 11.95 28.34
CA GLU A 224 -9.52 12.98 29.04
C GLU A 224 -10.50 13.70 28.12
N LYS A 225 -10.25 13.73 26.81
CA LYS A 225 -11.17 14.32 25.81
C LYS A 225 -11.99 13.24 25.09
N VAL A 226 -11.39 12.11 24.76
CA VAL A 226 -12.06 11.03 24.00
C VAL A 226 -13.23 10.44 24.76
N LEU A 227 -13.07 10.16 26.05
CA LEU A 227 -14.14 9.52 26.85
C LEU A 227 -15.37 10.43 27.05
N PRO A 228 -15.26 11.70 27.47
CA PRO A 228 -16.38 12.61 27.50
C PRO A 228 -17.06 12.79 26.15
N PHE A 229 -16.28 12.89 25.07
CA PHE A 229 -16.82 12.94 23.70
C PHE A 229 -17.65 11.70 23.37
N ALA A 230 -17.11 10.49 23.63
CA ALA A 230 -17.81 9.23 23.38
C ALA A 230 -19.14 9.13 24.17
N ARG A 231 -19.15 9.55 25.45
CA ARG A 231 -20.37 9.57 26.26
C ARG A 231 -21.44 10.51 25.69
N LYS A 232 -21.06 11.72 25.27
CA LYS A 232 -21.99 12.65 24.61
C LYS A 232 -22.47 12.10 23.27
N LEU A 233 -21.56 11.54 22.46
CA LEU A 233 -21.90 10.94 21.17
C LEU A 233 -22.92 9.82 21.34
N ALA A 234 -22.76 8.96 22.35
CA ALA A 234 -23.67 7.84 22.64
C ALA A 234 -25.13 8.28 22.83
N THR A 235 -25.37 9.49 23.38
CA THR A 235 -26.74 10.03 23.56
C THR A 235 -27.42 10.43 22.26
N LEU A 236 -26.67 10.56 21.15
CA LEU A 236 -27.14 11.00 19.84
C LEU A 236 -27.31 9.82 18.87
N VAL A 237 -26.82 8.64 19.24
CA VAL A 237 -26.78 7.44 18.37
C VAL A 237 -28.19 6.89 18.18
N GLY A 238 -28.59 6.73 16.91
CA GLY A 238 -29.81 6.02 16.51
C GLY A 238 -29.56 4.62 15.95
N GLY A 239 -28.31 4.30 15.57
CA GLY A 239 -27.98 2.98 15.04
C GLY A 239 -26.51 2.77 14.78
N ARG A 240 -26.19 1.53 14.40
CA ARG A 240 -24.81 1.08 14.07
C ARG A 240 -24.77 0.55 12.66
N LEU A 241 -23.75 0.93 11.89
CA LEU A 241 -23.53 0.49 10.52
C LEU A 241 -22.20 -0.25 10.39
N ARG A 242 -22.20 -1.28 9.55
CA ARG A 242 -20.98 -1.96 9.11
C ARG A 242 -20.40 -1.22 7.90
N GLN A 243 -19.16 -1.45 7.60
CA GLN A 243 -18.58 -1.01 6.35
C GLN A 243 -19.31 -1.67 5.16
N GLY A 244 -19.71 -0.86 4.20
CA GLY A 244 -20.50 -1.29 3.04
C GLY A 244 -22.01 -1.03 3.18
N GLU A 245 -22.50 -0.57 4.34
CA GLU A 245 -23.91 -0.21 4.56
C GLU A 245 -24.19 1.30 4.37
N GLU A 246 -23.31 2.03 3.64
CA GLU A 246 -23.44 3.46 3.38
C GLU A 246 -24.72 3.82 2.61
N GLU A 247 -25.36 2.85 1.98
CA GLU A 247 -26.67 3.03 1.33
C GLU A 247 -27.75 3.51 2.29
N ARG A 248 -27.66 3.19 3.58
CA ARG A 248 -28.59 3.64 4.62
C ARG A 248 -28.44 5.13 4.95
N ILE A 249 -27.23 5.69 4.68
CA ILE A 249 -27.02 7.14 4.71
C ILE A 249 -27.57 7.76 3.43
N VAL A 250 -27.31 7.14 2.28
CA VAL A 250 -27.79 7.61 0.97
C VAL A 250 -29.31 7.66 0.90
N SER A 251 -30.00 6.66 1.46
CA SER A 251 -31.47 6.62 1.53
C SER A 251 -32.08 7.63 2.51
N GLY A 252 -31.27 8.21 3.40
CA GLY A 252 -31.73 9.12 4.46
C GLY A 252 -32.29 8.41 5.70
N GLU A 253 -32.18 7.08 5.81
CA GLU A 253 -32.53 6.35 7.03
C GLU A 253 -31.73 6.89 8.23
N PHE A 254 -30.43 7.11 8.02
CA PHE A 254 -29.59 7.88 8.90
C PHE A 254 -29.10 9.13 8.17
N PRO A 255 -29.31 10.34 8.68
CA PRO A 255 -28.82 11.55 8.02
C PRO A 255 -27.30 11.67 8.00
N ILE A 256 -26.61 11.01 8.97
CA ILE A 256 -25.18 11.13 9.21
C ILE A 256 -24.62 9.85 9.85
N MET A 257 -23.38 9.53 9.53
CA MET A 257 -22.57 8.55 10.23
C MET A 257 -21.33 9.24 10.81
N ALA A 258 -21.11 9.05 12.09
CA ALA A 258 -20.05 9.73 12.86
C ALA A 258 -18.65 9.48 12.32
N SER A 259 -18.39 8.29 11.80
CA SER A 259 -17.13 7.96 11.11
C SER A 259 -17.32 6.75 10.21
N THR A 260 -16.57 6.69 9.14
CA THR A 260 -16.33 5.48 8.35
C THR A 260 -14.84 5.38 8.02
N GLY A 261 -14.34 4.16 7.85
CA GLY A 261 -12.93 3.91 7.54
C GLY A 261 -12.50 4.33 6.13
N GLY A 262 -13.46 4.74 5.27
CA GLY A 262 -13.23 5.15 3.90
C GLY A 262 -14.21 6.25 3.47
N ALA A 263 -14.19 7.40 4.17
CA ALA A 263 -15.13 8.49 3.88
C ALA A 263 -14.97 9.06 2.47
N LEU A 264 -13.75 9.13 1.97
CA LEU A 264 -13.44 9.65 0.64
C LEU A 264 -13.89 8.67 -0.45
N GLU A 265 -13.56 7.40 -0.29
CA GLU A 265 -13.91 6.33 -1.22
C GLU A 265 -15.43 6.12 -1.27
N ALA A 266 -16.09 6.16 -0.12
CA ALA A 266 -17.55 6.08 -0.05
C ALA A 266 -18.19 7.26 -0.79
N MET A 267 -17.72 8.49 -0.55
CA MET A 267 -18.19 9.68 -1.25
C MET A 267 -18.03 9.52 -2.77
N TRP A 268 -16.86 9.21 -3.27
CA TRP A 268 -16.63 9.05 -4.71
C TRP A 268 -17.50 7.97 -5.34
N LYS A 269 -17.58 6.81 -4.68
CA LYS A 269 -18.37 5.67 -5.14
C LYS A 269 -19.86 6.01 -5.28
N TRP A 270 -20.41 6.73 -4.32
CA TRP A 270 -21.82 7.05 -4.30
C TRP A 270 -22.16 8.28 -5.15
N GLN A 271 -21.28 9.29 -5.18
CA GLN A 271 -21.44 10.45 -6.06
C GLN A 271 -21.36 10.05 -7.54
N ALA A 272 -20.51 9.08 -7.90
CA ALA A 272 -20.48 8.53 -9.26
C ALA A 272 -21.82 7.90 -9.70
N LYS A 273 -22.71 7.57 -8.74
CA LYS A 273 -24.07 7.05 -8.97
C LYS A 273 -25.15 8.16 -8.82
N GLY A 274 -24.74 9.41 -8.67
CA GLY A 274 -25.66 10.55 -8.45
C GLY A 274 -26.25 10.63 -7.04
N ALA A 275 -25.72 9.90 -6.06
CA ALA A 275 -26.24 9.90 -4.69
C ALA A 275 -25.80 11.14 -3.90
N PRO A 276 -26.64 11.66 -2.96
CA PRO A 276 -26.36 12.87 -2.18
C PRO A 276 -25.45 12.59 -0.98
N LEU A 277 -24.41 11.77 -1.15
CA LEU A 277 -23.46 11.44 -0.08
C LEU A 277 -22.29 12.40 -0.10
N VAL A 278 -22.06 13.06 1.03
CA VAL A 278 -20.88 13.88 1.27
C VAL A 278 -20.01 13.22 2.32
N GLY A 279 -18.73 13.10 2.02
CA GLY A 279 -17.71 12.63 2.95
C GLY A 279 -16.83 13.79 3.39
N LEU A 280 -16.44 13.77 4.65
CA LEU A 280 -15.47 14.69 5.24
C LEU A 280 -14.22 13.91 5.63
N PRO A 281 -13.46 13.41 4.63
CA PRO A 281 -12.22 12.70 4.91
C PRO A 281 -11.24 13.67 5.56
N GLY A 282 -10.55 13.19 6.58
CA GLY A 282 -9.69 14.06 7.36
C GLY A 282 -10.43 15.02 8.26
N SER A 283 -11.67 14.68 8.68
CA SER A 283 -12.35 15.38 9.78
C SER A 283 -11.36 15.55 10.93
N THR A 284 -11.26 16.76 11.47
CA THR A 284 -10.25 17.06 12.48
C THR A 284 -10.51 16.31 13.80
N PRO A 285 -9.54 15.54 14.32
CA PRO A 285 -8.22 15.26 13.74
C PRO A 285 -8.29 14.26 12.57
N ALA A 286 -7.46 14.49 11.54
CA ALA A 286 -7.40 13.62 10.38
C ALA A 286 -6.71 12.29 10.73
N THR A 287 -7.42 11.19 10.59
CA THR A 287 -6.89 9.84 10.82
C THR A 287 -7.08 8.96 9.58
N SER A 288 -6.20 7.98 9.44
CA SER A 288 -6.18 7.08 8.28
C SER A 288 -5.90 5.64 8.70
N SER A 289 -6.35 4.68 7.89
CA SER A 289 -5.85 3.31 7.90
C SER A 289 -4.91 3.10 6.74
N TYR A 290 -3.78 2.47 7.00
CA TYR A 290 -2.73 2.21 6.02
C TYR A 290 -2.70 0.72 5.70
N TYR A 291 -2.98 0.39 4.46
CA TYR A 291 -3.05 -0.99 4.00
C TYR A 291 -1.80 -1.37 3.24
N GLN A 292 -1.17 -2.43 3.67
CA GLN A 292 0.14 -2.84 3.23
C GLN A 292 0.09 -4.27 2.69
N LEU A 293 0.99 -4.58 1.75
CA LEU A 293 1.27 -5.94 1.31
C LEU A 293 2.66 -6.35 1.75
N SER A 294 2.81 -7.63 2.07
CA SER A 294 4.06 -8.28 2.43
C SER A 294 4.08 -9.74 1.96
N VAL A 295 5.25 -10.36 2.03
CA VAL A 295 5.45 -11.77 1.73
C VAL A 295 5.59 -12.53 3.04
N PRO A 296 4.73 -13.53 3.34
CA PRO A 296 4.95 -14.46 4.45
C PRO A 296 6.29 -15.19 4.30
N LYS A 297 7.00 -15.39 5.41
CA LYS A 297 8.33 -16.03 5.40
C LYS A 297 8.32 -17.45 4.85
N ASN A 298 7.19 -18.15 4.98
CA ASN A 298 6.95 -19.50 4.50
C ASN A 298 6.10 -19.55 3.22
N SER A 299 6.03 -18.45 2.44
CA SER A 299 5.33 -18.39 1.15
C SER A 299 5.81 -19.50 0.19
N VAL A 300 4.90 -20.00 -0.62
CA VAL A 300 5.20 -20.99 -1.67
C VAL A 300 5.79 -20.31 -2.92
N HIS A 301 5.28 -19.09 -3.25
CA HIS A 301 5.64 -18.36 -4.46
C HIS A 301 6.16 -16.94 -4.11
N PRO A 302 7.29 -16.85 -3.35
CA PRO A 302 7.76 -15.58 -2.80
C PRO A 302 8.22 -14.58 -3.87
N ASN A 303 8.75 -15.04 -5.01
CA ASN A 303 9.22 -14.15 -6.07
C ASN A 303 8.07 -13.60 -6.90
N MET A 304 7.05 -14.41 -7.20
CA MET A 304 5.79 -13.94 -7.78
C MET A 304 5.12 -12.90 -6.88
N ALA A 305 5.09 -13.14 -5.57
CA ALA A 305 4.55 -12.20 -4.58
C ALA A 305 5.31 -10.87 -4.59
N LYS A 306 6.65 -10.89 -4.59
CA LYS A 306 7.48 -9.67 -4.69
C LYS A 306 7.17 -8.87 -5.94
N LEU A 307 7.09 -9.52 -7.11
CA LEU A 307 6.76 -8.85 -8.37
C LEU A 307 5.35 -8.24 -8.34
N PHE A 308 4.37 -8.96 -7.79
CA PHE A 308 3.01 -8.46 -7.67
C PHE A 308 2.95 -7.24 -6.74
N ILE A 309 3.59 -7.29 -5.57
CA ILE A 309 3.65 -6.15 -4.63
C ILE A 309 4.33 -4.95 -5.28
N GLY A 310 5.45 -5.15 -5.98
CA GLY A 310 6.11 -4.10 -6.74
C GLY A 310 5.22 -3.50 -7.85
N LEU A 311 4.41 -4.32 -8.53
CA LEU A 311 3.42 -3.86 -9.52
C LEU A 311 2.36 -2.96 -8.89
N MET A 312 1.86 -3.32 -7.71
CA MET A 312 0.75 -2.62 -7.06
C MET A 312 1.05 -1.16 -6.75
N VAL A 313 2.30 -0.77 -6.57
CA VAL A 313 2.71 0.61 -6.31
C VAL A 313 3.20 1.36 -7.54
N THR A 314 3.04 0.79 -8.72
CA THR A 314 3.21 1.53 -9.99
C THR A 314 1.96 2.37 -10.29
N ARG A 315 2.11 3.41 -11.13
CA ARG A 315 0.94 4.22 -11.54
C ARG A 315 -0.13 3.38 -12.24
N GLU A 316 0.29 2.39 -13.02
CA GLU A 316 -0.60 1.47 -13.73
C GLU A 316 -1.33 0.52 -12.76
N GLY A 317 -0.61 -0.06 -11.79
CA GLY A 317 -1.23 -0.88 -10.72
C GLY A 317 -2.24 -0.08 -9.91
N GLN A 318 -1.88 1.14 -9.52
CA GLN A 318 -2.79 2.05 -8.83
C GLN A 318 -4.02 2.42 -9.66
N ALA A 319 -3.87 2.59 -10.99
CA ALA A 319 -5.01 2.87 -11.87
C ALA A 319 -6.05 1.72 -11.88
N VAL A 320 -5.59 0.48 -11.77
CA VAL A 320 -6.51 -0.67 -11.65
C VAL A 320 -7.27 -0.62 -10.32
N LEU A 321 -6.60 -0.27 -9.23
CA LEU A 321 -7.24 -0.10 -7.92
C LEU A 321 -8.26 1.05 -7.94
N GLU A 322 -7.89 2.19 -8.48
CA GLU A 322 -8.78 3.36 -8.61
C GLU A 322 -10.04 3.01 -9.40
N LYS A 323 -9.88 2.34 -10.54
CA LYS A 323 -10.98 1.95 -11.43
C LYS A 323 -11.95 0.96 -10.77
N ASN A 324 -11.45 -0.02 -10.03
CA ASN A 324 -12.23 -1.14 -9.55
C ASN A 324 -12.60 -1.07 -8.06
N ASP A 325 -11.90 -0.25 -7.26
CA ASP A 325 -12.09 -0.17 -5.80
C ASP A 325 -12.08 1.26 -5.24
N MET A 326 -11.89 2.28 -6.10
CA MET A 326 -11.78 3.70 -5.72
C MET A 326 -10.69 3.98 -4.66
N ARG A 327 -9.69 3.12 -4.55
CA ARG A 327 -8.59 3.20 -3.59
C ARG A 327 -7.27 3.45 -4.29
N SER A 328 -6.38 4.18 -3.61
CA SER A 328 -5.01 4.37 -4.09
C SER A 328 -4.06 4.81 -2.97
N SER A 329 -2.76 4.72 -3.24
CA SER A 329 -1.73 5.26 -2.35
C SER A 329 -1.57 6.77 -2.57
N TYR A 330 -1.51 7.53 -1.49
CA TYR A 330 -1.16 8.96 -1.57
C TYR A 330 0.32 9.19 -1.88
N LEU A 331 1.16 8.16 -1.72
CA LEU A 331 2.61 8.20 -2.02
C LEU A 331 2.93 7.96 -3.50
N VAL A 332 1.97 7.44 -4.29
CA VAL A 332 2.13 7.29 -5.74
C VAL A 332 1.60 8.53 -6.43
N ASP A 333 2.48 9.27 -7.07
CA ASP A 333 2.10 10.54 -7.72
C ASP A 333 1.04 10.36 -8.81
N GLY A 334 0.17 11.36 -8.96
CA GLY A 334 -0.91 11.37 -9.94
C GLY A 334 -2.11 10.47 -9.62
N THR A 335 -2.12 9.74 -8.50
CA THR A 335 -3.29 8.99 -8.02
C THR A 335 -4.41 9.92 -7.55
N LEU A 336 -5.64 9.39 -7.46
CA LEU A 336 -6.78 10.14 -6.90
C LEU A 336 -6.46 10.59 -5.47
N MET A 337 -5.91 9.69 -4.65
CA MET A 337 -5.57 9.99 -3.26
C MET A 337 -4.45 11.02 -3.15
N SER A 338 -3.37 10.92 -3.95
CA SER A 338 -2.28 11.88 -3.89
C SER A 338 -2.73 13.29 -4.33
N LYS A 339 -3.58 13.38 -5.36
CA LYS A 339 -4.19 14.64 -5.79
C LYS A 339 -5.05 15.25 -4.69
N TYR A 340 -5.88 14.43 -4.04
CA TYR A 340 -6.75 14.90 -2.96
C TYR A 340 -5.95 15.42 -1.76
N VAL A 341 -4.95 14.66 -1.30
CA VAL A 341 -4.07 15.06 -0.19
C VAL A 341 -3.36 16.38 -0.49
N LYS A 342 -2.80 16.52 -1.70
CA LYS A 342 -2.11 17.75 -2.13
C LYS A 342 -3.07 18.94 -2.22
N ALA A 343 -4.22 18.77 -2.87
CA ALA A 343 -5.21 19.85 -3.07
C ALA A 343 -5.77 20.37 -1.75
N ASN A 344 -5.99 19.50 -0.78
CA ASN A 344 -6.55 19.84 0.53
C ASN A 344 -5.49 20.08 1.61
N LYS A 345 -4.19 20.01 1.27
CA LYS A 345 -3.05 20.20 2.20
C LYS A 345 -3.19 19.34 3.47
N LEU A 346 -3.66 18.11 3.32
CA LEU A 346 -3.90 17.24 4.46
C LEU A 346 -2.58 16.85 5.12
N LYS A 347 -2.50 17.06 6.42
CA LYS A 347 -1.44 16.53 7.27
C LYS A 347 -1.86 15.15 7.73
N LEU A 348 -1.24 14.13 7.16
CA LEU A 348 -1.50 12.74 7.52
C LEU A 348 -0.63 12.36 8.72
N GLN A 349 -1.18 11.53 9.57
CA GLN A 349 -0.43 10.89 10.64
C GLN A 349 0.59 9.92 10.02
N ASP A 350 1.82 9.91 10.51
CA ASP A 350 2.82 8.95 10.04
C ASP A 350 2.37 7.53 10.44
N PRO A 351 2.26 6.60 9.49
CA PRO A 351 1.88 5.22 9.80
C PRO A 351 2.87 4.51 10.73
N ARG A 352 4.13 4.97 10.81
CA ARG A 352 5.14 4.42 11.72
C ARG A 352 4.85 4.85 13.17
N GLU A 353 4.46 6.10 13.39
CA GLU A 353 4.03 6.60 14.70
C GLU A 353 2.76 5.88 15.18
N LEU A 354 1.82 5.61 14.26
CA LEU A 354 0.63 4.80 14.58
C LEU A 354 0.99 3.39 15.04
N ASN A 355 1.99 2.77 14.43
CA ASN A 355 2.44 1.44 14.86
C ASN A 355 2.94 1.47 16.31
N GLU A 356 3.67 2.51 16.71
CA GLU A 356 4.11 2.66 18.11
C GLU A 356 2.92 2.82 19.07
N VAL A 357 1.87 3.52 18.66
CA VAL A 357 0.63 3.66 19.44
C VAL A 357 -0.04 2.31 19.62
N PHE A 358 -0.18 1.53 18.55
CA PHE A 358 -0.79 0.20 18.62
C PHE A 358 0.08 -0.83 19.37
N GLN A 359 1.40 -0.65 19.40
CA GLN A 359 2.28 -1.49 20.23
C GLN A 359 2.11 -1.23 21.74
N LYS A 360 1.73 0.01 22.10
CA LYS A 360 1.49 0.45 23.48
C LYS A 360 0.00 0.39 23.85
N GLU A 361 -0.77 -0.42 23.15
CA GLU A 361 -2.24 -0.46 23.17
C GLU A 361 -2.80 -0.37 24.58
N ASP A 362 -3.56 0.70 24.84
CA ASP A 362 -4.34 0.86 26.06
C ASP A 362 -5.65 0.07 25.92
N THR A 363 -5.57 -1.24 26.18
CA THR A 363 -6.73 -2.14 26.14
C THR A 363 -7.86 -1.65 27.04
N SER A 364 -7.54 -0.91 28.11
CA SER A 364 -8.53 -0.34 29.02
C SER A 364 -9.36 0.77 28.34
N LEU A 365 -8.77 1.58 27.48
CA LEU A 365 -9.51 2.58 26.72
C LEU A 365 -10.43 1.92 25.69
N GLU A 366 -9.97 0.87 25.01
CA GLU A 366 -10.78 0.10 24.06
C GLU A 366 -12.00 -0.50 24.74
N GLU A 367 -11.81 -1.13 25.90
CA GLU A 367 -12.90 -1.69 26.69
C GLU A 367 -13.92 -0.64 27.14
N GLU A 368 -13.46 0.53 27.61
CA GLU A 368 -14.35 1.62 28.00
C GLU A 368 -15.15 2.17 26.82
N LEU A 369 -14.50 2.46 25.70
CA LEU A 369 -15.16 2.94 24.49
C LEU A 369 -16.18 1.92 23.98
N THR A 370 -15.85 0.64 24.03
CA THR A 370 -16.76 -0.45 23.67
C THR A 370 -17.99 -0.47 24.58
N LYS A 371 -17.80 -0.31 25.89
CA LYS A 371 -18.90 -0.23 26.87
C LYS A 371 -19.80 0.99 26.63
N ILE A 372 -19.22 2.12 26.24
CA ILE A 372 -19.97 3.37 26.01
C ILE A 372 -20.76 3.33 24.70
N LEU A 373 -20.18 2.83 23.63
CA LEU A 373 -20.73 2.99 22.28
C LEU A 373 -21.32 1.70 21.70
N LEU A 374 -20.86 0.53 22.11
CA LEU A 374 -21.24 -0.74 21.48
C LEU A 374 -22.05 -1.68 22.39
N LYS A 375 -22.25 -1.36 23.64
CA LYS A 375 -23.18 -2.04 24.53
C LYS A 375 -24.45 -1.24 24.70
#